data_91dafeeb40c0b33dbfddb2951ee74b2c
#
_entry.id   91dafeeb40c0b33dbfddb2951ee74b2c
#
_cell.length_a   1.000
_cell.length_b   1.000
_cell.length_c   1.000
_cell.angle_alpha   90.00
_cell.angle_beta   90.00
_cell.angle_gamma   90.00
#
_symmetry.space_group_name_H-M   'P 1'
#
loop_
_entity.id
_entity.type
_entity.pdbx_description
1 polymer ?
#
loop_
_entity_poly.entity_id
_entity_poly.type
_entity_poly.pdbx_seq_one_letter_code
_entity_poly.pdbx_strand_id
1 'polypeptide(L)'
;MVERLLRMSGISKSFPGVRALDRVDLDLNASEVHALAGENGAGKSTLMKILAGVYRADEGEIWLRGEKVTGTGPRAMIDAGVSVIYQELNLVPYLSVAENIFLGREPRRPGGFIDWKRMWAEVKRLLEPFGLSLDPRVRVNTLGPAYQQVVEIAKALSLRSDILVMDEPTAALTGREVNRLFEVIRSLRRSGVSVIYISHRLQEIKQVADRVTVLRDGRRIVTAPVEGITVDEIVRHMVGRALTEQYPKDRVEAGKEVLRVEGLSKRGVCTDVSFSLRRGEILGLAGLVGAGRTEIVELIYGAKRRDSGRIFVDGREVRIRSTRDAVHRGIALIPEERKKQGLVLGLSVLDNVALAILDLHSTAGFIRRREVTALVAQVTNTVRVKTPSLGQLVRNLSGGNQQKVVLSKWFVRNCDVYIFDEPTRGIDVGAKVEIYRLMQELAARGAGIIMVSSDLIEVMNMSDRIAVVWNGRIVGQFARGEATDEQVMSYALGLHEQRAS
;
A
#
# COMPACT_ATOMS: atom_id res chain seq x y z
N MET A 1 2.41 -11.95 38.00
CA MET A 1 1.32 -11.86 37.03
C MET A 1 1.56 -10.60 36.22
N VAL A 2 1.56 -10.69 34.89
CA VAL A 2 1.74 -9.51 34.04
C VAL A 2 0.46 -8.67 34.17
N GLU A 3 0.58 -7.40 34.49
CA GLU A 3 -0.55 -6.49 34.70
C GLU A 3 -1.20 -6.18 33.33
N ARG A 4 -2.48 -6.54 33.18
CA ARG A 4 -3.26 -6.23 31.98
C ARG A 4 -3.70 -4.78 32.00
N LEU A 5 -3.16 -3.98 31.05
CA LEU A 5 -3.48 -2.56 30.92
C LEU A 5 -4.82 -2.36 30.20
N LEU A 6 -5.07 -3.14 29.11
CA LEU A 6 -6.28 -3.12 28.32
C LEU A 6 -6.87 -4.53 28.18
N ARG A 7 -8.20 -4.63 28.29
CA ARG A 7 -8.97 -5.80 27.91
C ARG A 7 -10.21 -5.37 27.15
N MET A 8 -10.32 -5.82 25.92
CA MET A 8 -11.54 -5.76 25.11
C MET A 8 -12.10 -7.17 25.05
N SER A 9 -13.36 -7.36 25.42
CA SER A 9 -13.97 -8.69 25.53
C SER A 9 -15.28 -8.76 24.77
N GLY A 10 -15.39 -9.71 23.84
CA GLY A 10 -16.60 -10.00 23.08
C GLY A 10 -17.07 -8.85 22.17
N ILE A 11 -16.14 -8.04 21.66
CA ILE A 11 -16.48 -6.85 20.86
C ILE A 11 -17.12 -7.24 19.55
N SER A 12 -18.37 -6.82 19.35
CA SER A 12 -19.11 -6.98 18.10
C SER A 12 -19.49 -5.63 17.50
N LYS A 13 -19.46 -5.53 16.16
CA LYS A 13 -19.86 -4.34 15.42
C LYS A 13 -20.40 -4.69 14.06
N SER A 14 -21.60 -4.20 13.76
CA SER A 14 -22.25 -4.33 12.45
C SER A 14 -22.46 -2.96 11.80
N PHE A 15 -22.31 -2.92 10.49
CA PHE A 15 -22.71 -1.80 9.63
C PHE A 15 -23.73 -2.31 8.62
N PRO A 16 -24.50 -1.44 7.94
CA PRO A 16 -25.49 -1.88 6.95
C PRO A 16 -24.89 -2.86 5.94
N GLY A 17 -25.36 -4.11 5.97
CA GLY A 17 -24.92 -5.18 5.08
C GLY A 17 -23.61 -5.91 5.45
N VAL A 18 -22.89 -5.52 6.52
CA VAL A 18 -21.62 -6.15 6.91
C VAL A 18 -21.46 -6.26 8.42
N ARG A 19 -21.18 -7.45 8.94
CA ARG A 19 -20.68 -7.64 10.31
C ARG A 19 -19.17 -7.47 10.32
N ALA A 20 -18.70 -6.33 10.80
CA ALA A 20 -17.28 -5.96 10.77
C ALA A 20 -16.47 -6.61 11.90
N LEU A 21 -17.09 -6.87 13.06
CA LEU A 21 -16.51 -7.58 14.20
C LEU A 21 -17.54 -8.55 14.79
N ASP A 22 -17.08 -9.75 15.12
CA ASP A 22 -17.88 -10.81 15.71
C ASP A 22 -17.19 -11.39 16.96
N ARG A 23 -17.57 -10.89 18.13
CA ARG A 23 -17.09 -11.28 19.46
C ARG A 23 -15.56 -11.32 19.57
N VAL A 24 -14.92 -10.24 19.14
CA VAL A 24 -13.45 -10.13 19.17
C VAL A 24 -12.97 -9.82 20.58
N ASP A 25 -11.97 -10.58 21.03
CA ASP A 25 -11.21 -10.29 22.24
C ASP A 25 -9.82 -9.76 21.87
N LEU A 26 -9.35 -8.76 22.60
CA LEU A 26 -7.99 -8.23 22.52
C LEU A 26 -7.55 -7.84 23.93
N ASP A 27 -6.36 -8.24 24.33
CA ASP A 27 -5.71 -7.81 25.56
C ASP A 27 -4.33 -7.19 25.28
N LEU A 28 -3.94 -6.22 26.10
CA LEU A 28 -2.65 -5.56 26.06
C LEU A 28 -2.08 -5.49 27.49
N ASN A 29 -0.85 -5.94 27.64
CA ASN A 29 -0.15 -5.84 28.90
C ASN A 29 0.56 -4.48 29.06
N ALA A 30 0.91 -4.11 30.28
CA ALA A 30 1.71 -2.93 30.52
C ALA A 30 3.10 -3.06 29.88
N SER A 31 3.58 -1.99 29.26
CA SER A 31 4.88 -1.94 28.57
C SER A 31 5.07 -3.01 27.47
N GLU A 32 4.00 -3.35 26.78
CA GLU A 32 3.99 -4.32 25.67
C GLU A 32 3.85 -3.60 24.33
N VAL A 33 4.52 -4.11 23.32
CA VAL A 33 4.23 -3.83 21.91
C VAL A 33 3.43 -5.00 21.35
N HIS A 34 2.12 -4.80 21.17
CA HIS A 34 1.20 -5.81 20.68
C HIS A 34 0.86 -5.54 19.22
N ALA A 35 1.24 -6.44 18.34
CA ALA A 35 0.88 -6.33 16.92
C ALA A 35 -0.55 -6.79 16.67
N LEU A 36 -1.27 -6.06 15.83
CA LEU A 36 -2.57 -6.46 15.30
C LEU A 36 -2.46 -6.67 13.79
N ALA A 37 -2.42 -7.94 13.39
CA ALA A 37 -2.29 -8.37 12.00
C ALA A 37 -3.63 -8.82 11.42
N GLY A 38 -3.76 -8.81 10.10
CA GLY A 38 -4.96 -9.25 9.39
C GLY A 38 -5.08 -8.57 8.03
N GLU A 39 -5.89 -9.11 7.14
CA GLU A 39 -6.16 -8.52 5.83
C GLU A 39 -6.95 -7.21 5.94
N ASN A 40 -7.01 -6.45 4.83
CA ASN A 40 -7.91 -5.30 4.74
C ASN A 40 -9.37 -5.80 4.81
N GLY A 41 -10.16 -5.18 5.70
CA GLY A 41 -11.51 -5.66 5.99
C GLY A 41 -11.60 -6.70 7.12
N ALA A 42 -10.48 -7.17 7.68
CA ALA A 42 -10.48 -8.10 8.81
C ALA A 42 -11.03 -7.50 10.13
N GLY A 43 -11.33 -6.19 10.16
CA GLY A 43 -11.91 -5.51 11.32
C GLY A 43 -10.91 -4.73 12.17
N LYS A 44 -9.60 -4.72 11.84
CA LYS A 44 -8.55 -4.03 12.64
C LYS A 44 -8.88 -2.56 12.93
N SER A 45 -9.07 -1.76 11.89
CA SER A 45 -9.37 -0.32 12.05
C SER A 45 -10.72 -0.08 12.70
N THR A 46 -11.71 -0.99 12.55
CA THR A 46 -12.99 -0.91 13.27
C THR A 46 -12.78 -1.15 14.75
N LEU A 47 -11.99 -2.15 15.14
CA LEU A 47 -11.67 -2.45 16.53
C LEU A 47 -10.93 -1.26 17.18
N MET A 48 -9.98 -0.66 16.47
CA MET A 48 -9.25 0.51 16.99
C MET A 48 -10.12 1.77 17.06
N LYS A 49 -11.03 1.99 16.12
CA LYS A 49 -12.01 3.08 16.19
C LYS A 49 -12.99 2.92 17.36
N ILE A 50 -13.30 1.68 17.76
CA ILE A 50 -14.07 1.42 18.98
C ILE A 50 -13.21 1.74 20.21
N LEU A 51 -11.96 1.30 20.27
CA LEU A 51 -11.02 1.66 21.33
C LEU A 51 -10.79 3.17 21.42
N ALA A 52 -10.72 3.86 20.29
CA ALA A 52 -10.61 5.32 20.23
C ALA A 52 -11.90 6.08 20.58
N GLY A 53 -13.01 5.38 20.85
CA GLY A 53 -14.32 5.99 21.13
C GLY A 53 -15.00 6.65 19.92
N VAL A 54 -14.48 6.43 18.69
CA VAL A 54 -15.09 6.92 17.44
C VAL A 54 -16.35 6.15 17.10
N TYR A 55 -16.33 4.82 17.32
CA TYR A 55 -17.48 3.96 17.18
C TYR A 55 -17.85 3.36 18.53
N ARG A 56 -19.15 3.17 18.75
CA ARG A 56 -19.66 2.37 19.88
C ARG A 56 -19.73 0.91 19.44
N ALA A 57 -19.25 0.00 20.29
CA ALA A 57 -19.48 -1.43 20.09
C ALA A 57 -20.99 -1.72 20.21
N ASP A 58 -21.49 -2.68 19.42
CA ASP A 58 -22.88 -3.14 19.54
C ASP A 58 -23.00 -4.11 20.72
N GLU A 59 -21.95 -4.93 20.97
CA GLU A 59 -21.82 -5.86 22.10
C GLU A 59 -20.37 -5.86 22.60
N GLY A 60 -20.19 -6.33 23.85
CA GLY A 60 -18.89 -6.47 24.48
C GLY A 60 -18.52 -5.33 25.40
N GLU A 61 -17.34 -5.41 26.01
CA GLU A 61 -16.88 -4.52 27.06
C GLU A 61 -15.42 -4.16 26.88
N ILE A 62 -15.06 -2.94 27.31
CA ILE A 62 -13.69 -2.44 27.33
C ILE A 62 -13.31 -2.14 28.79
N TRP A 63 -12.15 -2.63 29.21
CA TRP A 63 -11.59 -2.44 30.52
C TRP A 63 -10.19 -1.83 30.39
N LEU A 64 -9.93 -0.73 31.08
CA LEU A 64 -8.64 -0.08 31.18
C LEU A 64 -8.19 -0.09 32.63
N ARG A 65 -6.98 -0.59 32.92
CA ARG A 65 -6.43 -0.71 34.28
C ARG A 65 -7.36 -1.40 35.28
N GLY A 66 -8.14 -2.37 34.81
CA GLY A 66 -9.13 -3.08 35.65
C GLY A 66 -10.46 -2.35 35.82
N GLU A 67 -10.62 -1.15 35.32
CA GLU A 67 -11.88 -0.40 35.38
C GLU A 67 -12.64 -0.48 34.05
N LYS A 68 -13.95 -0.69 34.13
CA LYS A 68 -14.81 -0.73 32.94
C LYS A 68 -14.97 0.68 32.37
N VAL A 69 -14.64 0.84 31.09
CA VAL A 69 -14.83 2.11 30.39
C VAL A 69 -16.32 2.28 30.08
N THR A 70 -16.93 3.28 30.72
CA THR A 70 -18.34 3.64 30.51
C THR A 70 -18.50 4.92 29.68
N GLY A 71 -17.43 5.69 29.54
CA GLY A 71 -17.38 6.93 28.75
C GLY A 71 -17.43 6.65 27.24
N THR A 72 -18.20 7.46 26.53
CA THR A 72 -18.32 7.38 25.08
C THR A 72 -17.73 8.63 24.42
N GLY A 73 -16.91 8.42 23.40
CA GLY A 73 -16.35 9.51 22.59
C GLY A 73 -14.82 9.61 22.66
N PRO A 74 -14.20 10.20 21.63
CA PRO A 74 -12.74 10.23 21.50
C PRO A 74 -12.04 10.98 22.65
N ARG A 75 -12.65 12.05 23.17
CA ARG A 75 -12.07 12.85 24.27
C ARG A 75 -11.98 12.03 25.57
N ALA A 76 -13.02 11.26 25.88
CA ALA A 76 -13.01 10.39 27.07
C ALA A 76 -11.92 9.33 26.99
N MET A 77 -11.64 8.77 25.80
CA MET A 77 -10.58 7.79 25.60
C MET A 77 -9.17 8.43 25.69
N ILE A 78 -9.01 9.66 25.17
CA ILE A 78 -7.75 10.42 25.32
C ILE A 78 -7.50 10.72 26.81
N ASP A 79 -8.53 11.18 27.55
CA ASP A 79 -8.44 11.47 28.97
C ASP A 79 -8.17 10.18 29.79
N ALA A 80 -8.63 9.02 29.32
CA ALA A 80 -8.34 7.69 29.87
C ALA A 80 -6.93 7.16 29.50
N GLY A 81 -6.16 7.92 28.72
CA GLY A 81 -4.77 7.58 28.36
C GLY A 81 -4.61 6.78 27.07
N VAL A 82 -5.58 6.80 26.17
CA VAL A 82 -5.50 6.14 24.85
C VAL A 82 -5.32 7.18 23.74
N SER A 83 -4.24 7.09 22.96
CA SER A 83 -4.01 7.90 21.76
C SER A 83 -3.91 7.02 20.51
N VAL A 84 -4.38 7.55 19.38
CA VAL A 84 -4.40 6.82 18.10
C VAL A 84 -3.79 7.65 16.99
N ILE A 85 -2.83 7.06 16.30
CA ILE A 85 -2.29 7.54 15.01
C ILE A 85 -3.02 6.75 13.93
N TYR A 86 -3.78 7.45 13.09
CA TYR A 86 -4.55 6.84 12.00
C TYR A 86 -3.72 6.70 10.73
N GLN A 87 -4.13 5.81 9.85
CA GLN A 87 -3.53 5.58 8.53
C GLN A 87 -3.58 6.83 7.64
N GLU A 88 -4.69 7.58 7.69
CA GLU A 88 -4.80 8.90 7.05
C GLU A 88 -4.38 9.97 8.03
N LEU A 89 -3.49 10.89 7.59
CA LEU A 89 -2.95 11.95 8.44
C LEU A 89 -4.04 12.94 8.86
N ASN A 90 -4.19 13.14 10.16
CA ASN A 90 -5.11 14.09 10.75
C ASN A 90 -4.42 15.44 11.07
N LEU A 91 -3.71 15.99 10.09
CA LEU A 91 -3.02 17.27 10.19
C LEU A 91 -3.80 18.37 9.46
N VAL A 92 -3.80 19.55 10.03
CA VAL A 92 -4.35 20.75 9.39
C VAL A 92 -3.30 21.35 8.46
N PRO A 93 -3.47 21.30 7.13
CA PRO A 93 -2.39 21.57 6.17
C PRO A 93 -1.78 22.96 6.28
N TYR A 94 -2.60 23.97 6.61
CA TYR A 94 -2.20 25.38 6.64
C TYR A 94 -1.65 25.86 7.99
N LEU A 95 -1.75 25.04 9.04
CA LEU A 95 -1.14 25.30 10.33
C LEU A 95 0.32 24.87 10.34
N SER A 96 1.10 25.50 11.23
CA SER A 96 2.50 25.10 11.47
C SER A 96 2.60 23.73 12.16
N VAL A 97 3.80 23.18 12.19
CA VAL A 97 4.11 21.95 12.93
C VAL A 97 3.72 22.09 14.41
N ALA A 98 4.09 23.20 15.03
CA ALA A 98 3.79 23.45 16.44
C ALA A 98 2.29 23.57 16.72
N GLU A 99 1.56 24.29 15.88
CA GLU A 99 0.10 24.42 16.00
C GLU A 99 -0.60 23.08 15.79
N ASN A 100 -0.13 22.24 14.87
CA ASN A 100 -0.69 20.89 14.68
C ASN A 100 -0.47 19.98 15.89
N ILE A 101 0.75 19.99 16.47
CA ILE A 101 1.09 19.15 17.63
C ILE A 101 0.29 19.55 18.87
N PHE A 102 0.11 20.85 19.10
CA PHE A 102 -0.55 21.36 20.30
C PHE A 102 -1.97 21.88 20.07
N LEU A 103 -2.59 21.59 18.94
CA LEU A 103 -3.93 22.06 18.57
C LEU A 103 -4.94 21.84 19.72
N GLY A 104 -5.52 22.97 20.21
CA GLY A 104 -6.47 23.00 21.33
C GLY A 104 -5.84 22.76 22.71
N ARG A 105 -4.50 22.69 22.80
CA ARG A 105 -3.73 22.44 24.05
C ARG A 105 -2.49 23.33 24.13
N GLU A 106 -2.51 24.46 23.46
CA GLU A 106 -1.38 25.38 23.37
C GLU A 106 -0.93 25.81 24.78
N PRO A 107 0.38 25.73 25.11
CA PRO A 107 0.93 26.25 26.36
C PRO A 107 0.57 27.72 26.48
N ARG A 108 0.02 28.13 27.67
CA ARG A 108 -0.41 29.49 27.89
C ARG A 108 0.42 30.15 29.00
N ARG A 109 0.63 31.46 28.87
CA ARG A 109 1.19 32.36 29.90
C ARG A 109 0.08 32.88 30.81
N PRO A 110 0.46 33.44 31.97
CA PRO A 110 -0.48 34.26 32.75
C PRO A 110 -1.13 35.30 31.85
N GLY A 111 -2.47 35.42 31.91
CA GLY A 111 -3.24 36.28 31.02
C GLY A 111 -3.82 35.61 29.78
N GLY A 112 -3.63 34.29 29.60
CA GLY A 112 -4.29 33.46 28.57
C GLY A 112 -3.62 33.48 27.19
N PHE A 113 -2.55 34.23 26.99
CA PHE A 113 -1.81 34.30 25.74
C PHE A 113 -0.98 33.04 25.51
N ILE A 114 -0.85 32.58 24.25
CA ILE A 114 -0.03 31.40 23.87
C ILE A 114 1.45 31.67 24.17
N ASP A 115 2.10 30.70 24.82
CA ASP A 115 3.54 30.72 25.03
C ASP A 115 4.26 30.03 23.86
N TRP A 116 4.46 30.79 22.79
CA TRP A 116 5.14 30.32 21.58
C TRP A 116 6.54 29.77 21.84
N LYS A 117 7.32 30.41 22.72
CA LYS A 117 8.71 29.98 23.01
C LYS A 117 8.71 28.58 23.65
N ARG A 118 7.85 28.37 24.64
CA ARG A 118 7.69 27.08 25.30
C ARG A 118 7.19 26.02 24.31
N MET A 119 6.17 26.37 23.50
CA MET A 119 5.61 25.45 22.52
C MET A 119 6.65 24.99 21.50
N TRP A 120 7.47 25.90 20.95
CA TRP A 120 8.53 25.54 20.01
C TRP A 120 9.64 24.70 20.65
N ALA A 121 10.01 24.96 21.89
CA ALA A 121 10.99 24.15 22.62
C ALA A 121 10.50 22.72 22.86
N GLU A 122 9.22 22.56 23.22
CA GLU A 122 8.61 21.24 23.42
C GLU A 122 8.50 20.47 22.09
N VAL A 123 8.16 21.12 20.98
CA VAL A 123 8.15 20.49 19.65
C VAL A 123 9.53 19.98 19.27
N LYS A 124 10.59 20.77 19.46
CA LYS A 124 11.96 20.34 19.16
C LYS A 124 12.34 19.09 19.97
N ARG A 125 12.00 19.04 21.25
CA ARG A 125 12.22 17.87 22.11
C ARG A 125 11.45 16.63 21.63
N LEU A 126 10.20 16.80 21.16
CA LEU A 126 9.40 15.69 20.62
C LEU A 126 9.94 15.16 19.29
N LEU A 127 10.61 16.01 18.50
CA LEU A 127 11.18 15.62 17.21
C LEU A 127 12.63 15.09 17.29
N GLU A 128 13.33 15.37 18.39
CA GLU A 128 14.73 14.97 18.62
C GLU A 128 14.96 13.45 18.45
N PRO A 129 14.11 12.55 19.02
CA PRO A 129 14.28 11.10 18.86
C PRO A 129 14.26 10.61 17.41
N PHE A 130 13.63 11.37 16.52
CA PHE A 130 13.58 11.07 15.08
C PHE A 130 14.82 11.58 14.33
N GLY A 131 15.71 12.31 15.01
CA GLY A 131 16.90 12.93 14.39
C GLY A 131 16.54 13.97 13.34
N LEU A 132 15.38 14.60 13.46
CA LEU A 132 14.89 15.61 12.52
C LEU A 132 15.08 17.01 13.11
N SER A 133 15.77 17.87 12.35
CA SER A 133 15.85 19.29 12.64
C SER A 133 14.79 20.01 11.78
N LEU A 134 13.57 20.10 12.32
CA LEU A 134 12.44 20.76 11.67
C LEU A 134 12.09 22.03 12.42
N ASP A 135 11.98 23.17 11.72
CA ASP A 135 11.51 24.42 12.33
C ASP A 135 10.02 24.26 12.72
N PRO A 136 9.68 24.42 14.01
CA PRO A 136 8.30 24.31 14.49
C PRO A 136 7.30 25.27 13.81
N ARG A 137 7.77 26.30 13.14
CA ARG A 137 6.96 27.33 12.47
C ARG A 137 6.60 27.00 11.03
N VAL A 138 7.22 25.98 10.44
CA VAL A 138 6.97 25.56 9.06
C VAL A 138 5.56 25.02 8.92
N ARG A 139 4.84 25.38 7.86
CA ARG A 139 3.49 24.85 7.57
C ARG A 139 3.55 23.42 7.12
N VAL A 140 2.63 22.60 7.59
CA VAL A 140 2.61 21.15 7.33
C VAL A 140 2.43 20.83 5.85
N ASN A 141 1.68 21.63 5.09
CA ASN A 141 1.48 21.41 3.65
C ASN A 141 2.74 21.60 2.79
N THR A 142 3.80 22.21 3.34
CA THR A 142 5.10 22.34 2.64
C THR A 142 6.04 21.16 2.89
N LEU A 143 5.67 20.27 3.79
CA LEU A 143 6.45 19.09 4.17
C LEU A 143 6.16 17.90 3.25
N GLY A 144 7.17 17.12 2.98
CA GLY A 144 6.99 15.81 2.33
C GLY A 144 6.22 14.83 3.23
N PRO A 145 5.61 13.77 2.64
CA PRO A 145 4.75 12.83 3.38
C PRO A 145 5.40 12.20 4.61
N ALA A 146 6.69 11.85 4.53
CA ALA A 146 7.43 11.27 5.64
C ALA A 146 7.55 12.23 6.84
N TYR A 147 7.80 13.51 6.58
CA TYR A 147 7.84 14.52 7.64
C TYR A 147 6.47 14.75 8.26
N GLN A 148 5.40 14.75 7.45
CA GLN A 148 4.03 14.84 7.95
C GLN A 148 3.69 13.68 8.87
N GLN A 149 4.12 12.45 8.52
CA GLN A 149 3.95 11.26 9.36
C GLN A 149 4.65 11.43 10.73
N VAL A 150 5.87 11.94 10.73
CA VAL A 150 6.60 12.20 12.00
C VAL A 150 5.91 13.28 12.84
N VAL A 151 5.34 14.32 12.22
CA VAL A 151 4.55 15.33 12.93
C VAL A 151 3.31 14.72 13.60
N GLU A 152 2.61 13.82 12.90
CA GLU A 152 1.46 13.08 13.47
C GLU A 152 1.85 12.21 14.67
N ILE A 153 2.99 11.52 14.57
CA ILE A 153 3.53 10.72 15.68
C ILE A 153 3.89 11.64 16.86
N ALA A 154 4.59 12.75 16.62
CA ALA A 154 4.95 13.73 17.65
C ALA A 154 3.72 14.34 18.33
N LYS A 155 2.63 14.59 17.57
CA LYS A 155 1.33 15.03 18.09
C LYS A 155 0.75 14.00 19.06
N ALA A 156 0.75 12.71 18.72
CA ALA A 156 0.27 11.65 19.58
C ALA A 156 1.14 11.53 20.86
N LEU A 157 2.47 11.59 20.73
CA LEU A 157 3.40 11.57 21.85
C LEU A 157 3.22 12.74 22.81
N SER A 158 2.79 13.90 22.32
CA SER A 158 2.51 15.08 23.16
C SER A 158 1.34 14.87 24.13
N LEU A 159 0.50 13.85 23.92
CA LEU A 159 -0.67 13.53 24.76
C LEU A 159 -0.31 12.76 26.04
N ARG A 160 0.95 12.26 26.18
CA ARG A 160 1.42 11.47 27.34
C ARG A 160 0.49 10.31 27.67
N SER A 161 0.11 9.54 26.65
CA SER A 161 -0.81 8.41 26.77
C SER A 161 -0.11 7.18 27.30
N ASP A 162 -0.85 6.30 28.00
CA ASP A 162 -0.35 4.99 28.46
C ASP A 162 -0.45 3.95 27.35
N ILE A 163 -1.42 4.13 26.44
CA ILE A 163 -1.64 3.28 25.27
C ILE A 163 -1.57 4.13 24.00
N LEU A 164 -0.65 3.76 23.12
CA LEU A 164 -0.50 4.37 21.82
C LEU A 164 -0.85 3.37 20.71
N VAL A 165 -1.90 3.65 19.95
CA VAL A 165 -2.27 2.87 18.77
C VAL A 165 -1.61 3.49 17.54
N MET A 166 -0.93 2.69 16.74
CA MET A 166 -0.31 3.10 15.48
C MET A 166 -0.89 2.29 14.32
N ASP A 167 -1.69 2.91 13.47
CA ASP A 167 -2.33 2.25 12.31
C ASP A 167 -1.49 2.53 11.05
N GLU A 168 -0.72 1.52 10.61
CA GLU A 168 0.21 1.56 9.46
C GLU A 168 1.18 2.75 9.44
N PRO A 169 1.93 3.00 10.53
CA PRO A 169 2.71 4.23 10.68
C PRO A 169 3.90 4.34 9.72
N THR A 170 4.25 3.26 9.03
CA THR A 170 5.41 3.17 8.12
C THR A 170 5.07 3.35 6.64
N ALA A 171 3.78 3.55 6.30
CA ALA A 171 3.32 3.55 4.90
C ALA A 171 4.04 4.60 4.00
N ALA A 172 4.43 5.75 4.57
CA ALA A 172 5.10 6.84 3.86
C ALA A 172 6.60 6.98 4.22
N LEU A 173 7.15 6.11 5.07
CA LEU A 173 8.52 6.21 5.59
C LEU A 173 9.53 5.43 4.75
N THR A 174 10.74 5.98 4.64
CA THR A 174 11.92 5.26 4.11
C THR A 174 12.45 4.24 5.12
N GLY A 175 13.25 3.28 4.68
CA GLY A 175 13.83 2.26 5.57
C GLY A 175 14.62 2.84 6.77
N ARG A 176 15.31 3.97 6.58
CA ARG A 176 16.03 4.66 7.69
C ARG A 176 15.06 5.26 8.71
N GLU A 177 13.96 5.84 8.24
CA GLU A 177 12.93 6.43 9.11
C GLU A 177 12.14 5.34 9.85
N VAL A 178 11.88 4.20 9.21
CA VAL A 178 11.27 3.02 9.84
C VAL A 178 12.13 2.53 11.01
N ASN A 179 13.43 2.37 10.81
CA ASN A 179 14.34 1.95 11.89
C ASN A 179 14.33 2.94 13.07
N ARG A 180 14.34 4.25 12.80
CA ARG A 180 14.21 5.28 13.85
C ARG A 180 12.86 5.20 14.58
N LEU A 181 11.78 4.97 13.86
CA LEU A 181 10.46 4.75 14.48
C LEU A 181 10.49 3.55 15.43
N PHE A 182 11.15 2.45 15.05
CA PHE A 182 11.28 1.28 15.93
C PHE A 182 12.12 1.58 17.18
N GLU A 183 13.16 2.41 17.07
CA GLU A 183 13.90 2.89 18.25
C GLU A 183 13.01 3.72 19.19
N VAL A 184 12.17 4.60 18.61
CA VAL A 184 11.19 5.37 19.38
C VAL A 184 10.19 4.45 20.09
N ILE A 185 9.61 3.47 19.37
CA ILE A 185 8.68 2.49 19.97
C ILE A 185 9.34 1.73 21.12
N ARG A 186 10.58 1.25 20.94
CA ARG A 186 11.33 0.59 22.02
C ARG A 186 11.60 1.52 23.20
N SER A 187 11.85 2.81 22.96
CA SER A 187 12.02 3.81 24.01
C SER A 187 10.72 4.06 24.77
N LEU A 188 9.59 4.19 24.07
CA LEU A 188 8.26 4.32 24.68
C LEU A 188 7.93 3.12 25.57
N ARG A 189 8.14 1.90 25.08
CA ARG A 189 7.96 0.69 25.86
C ARG A 189 8.78 0.73 27.15
N ARG A 190 10.07 1.13 27.08
CA ARG A 190 10.94 1.26 28.26
C ARG A 190 10.48 2.33 29.24
N SER A 191 9.78 3.36 28.77
CA SER A 191 9.20 4.41 29.63
C SER A 191 7.80 4.06 30.16
N GLY A 192 7.30 2.83 29.93
CA GLY A 192 6.04 2.35 30.48
C GLY A 192 4.85 2.49 29.53
N VAL A 193 5.02 3.05 28.32
CA VAL A 193 3.96 3.18 27.32
C VAL A 193 3.78 1.85 26.60
N SER A 194 2.54 1.40 26.49
CA SER A 194 2.16 0.21 25.71
C SER A 194 1.72 0.61 24.32
N VAL A 195 2.06 -0.19 23.32
CA VAL A 195 1.82 0.14 21.91
C VAL A 195 0.99 -0.95 21.24
N ILE A 196 -0.10 -0.57 20.56
CA ILE A 196 -0.80 -1.45 19.61
C ILE A 196 -0.30 -1.06 18.23
N TYR A 197 0.43 -1.97 17.58
CA TYR A 197 1.08 -1.74 16.29
C TYR A 197 0.34 -2.49 15.18
N ILE A 198 -0.32 -1.76 14.28
CA ILE A 198 -1.04 -2.33 13.16
C ILE A 198 -0.17 -2.22 11.92
N SER A 199 0.15 -3.35 11.30
CA SER A 199 0.88 -3.40 10.04
C SER A 199 0.48 -4.63 9.24
N HIS A 200 0.49 -4.50 7.93
CA HIS A 200 0.42 -5.62 7.00
C HIS A 200 1.82 -6.10 6.58
N ARG A 201 2.88 -5.40 6.99
CA ARG A 201 4.29 -5.75 6.76
C ARG A 201 4.78 -6.65 7.89
N LEU A 202 4.74 -7.94 7.66
CA LEU A 202 5.01 -8.95 8.70
C LEU A 202 6.44 -8.89 9.25
N GLN A 203 7.40 -8.46 8.42
CA GLN A 203 8.78 -8.26 8.86
C GLN A 203 8.90 -7.15 9.93
N GLU A 204 8.06 -6.11 9.85
CA GLU A 204 8.00 -5.06 10.88
C GLU A 204 7.50 -5.63 12.21
N ILE A 205 6.45 -6.47 12.16
CA ILE A 205 5.88 -7.15 13.34
C ILE A 205 6.96 -7.97 14.04
N LYS A 206 7.74 -8.75 13.28
CA LYS A 206 8.85 -9.58 13.82
C LYS A 206 9.95 -8.76 14.47
N GLN A 207 10.14 -7.50 14.06
CA GLN A 207 11.22 -6.64 14.58
C GLN A 207 10.82 -5.84 15.81
N VAL A 208 9.52 -5.49 15.97
CA VAL A 208 9.11 -4.50 16.96
C VAL A 208 8.15 -5.05 18.02
N ALA A 209 7.38 -6.11 17.72
CA ALA A 209 6.32 -6.57 18.59
C ALA A 209 6.73 -7.74 19.51
N ASP A 210 6.11 -7.80 20.68
CA ASP A 210 6.26 -8.89 21.65
C ASP A 210 5.25 -10.02 21.39
N ARG A 211 3.99 -9.64 21.10
CA ARG A 211 2.89 -10.55 20.77
C ARG A 211 2.18 -10.07 19.52
N VAL A 212 1.52 -10.98 18.84
CA VAL A 212 0.67 -10.69 17.68
C VAL A 212 -0.70 -11.33 17.85
N THR A 213 -1.74 -10.53 17.59
CA THR A 213 -3.11 -11.03 17.39
C THR A 213 -3.45 -10.95 15.92
N VAL A 214 -3.90 -12.07 15.35
CA VAL A 214 -4.35 -12.14 13.97
C VAL A 214 -5.86 -12.08 13.91
N LEU A 215 -6.41 -11.13 13.17
CA LEU A 215 -7.81 -11.02 12.83
C LEU A 215 -8.08 -11.50 11.41
N ARG A 216 -9.19 -12.21 11.20
CA ARG A 216 -9.71 -12.59 9.88
C ARG A 216 -11.23 -12.61 9.92
N ASP A 217 -11.86 -12.01 8.91
CA ASP A 217 -13.32 -11.94 8.76
C ASP A 217 -14.06 -11.46 10.02
N GLY A 218 -13.50 -10.43 10.68
CA GLY A 218 -14.06 -9.86 11.91
C GLY A 218 -13.89 -10.70 13.16
N ARG A 219 -13.09 -11.75 13.16
CA ARG A 219 -12.85 -12.66 14.30
C ARG A 219 -11.36 -12.74 14.66
N ARG A 220 -11.07 -12.95 15.94
CA ARG A 220 -9.74 -13.31 16.41
C ARG A 220 -9.44 -14.77 16.05
N ILE A 221 -8.37 -14.99 15.31
CA ILE A 221 -7.92 -16.33 14.91
C ILE A 221 -6.91 -16.88 15.93
N VAL A 222 -5.88 -16.10 16.25
CA VAL A 222 -4.81 -16.50 17.17
C VAL A 222 -4.23 -15.27 17.86
N THR A 223 -3.74 -15.43 19.07
CA THR A 223 -2.83 -14.51 19.76
C THR A 223 -1.64 -15.33 20.22
N ALA A 224 -0.43 -14.92 19.82
CA ALA A 224 0.81 -15.66 20.11
C ALA A 224 1.98 -14.71 20.39
N PRO A 225 3.00 -15.14 21.16
CA PRO A 225 4.29 -14.44 21.21
C PRO A 225 4.95 -14.42 19.84
N VAL A 226 5.53 -13.29 19.46
CA VAL A 226 6.18 -13.12 18.13
C VAL A 226 7.40 -14.03 17.98
N GLU A 227 8.11 -14.33 19.04
CA GLU A 227 9.24 -15.27 19.01
C GLU A 227 8.83 -16.69 18.65
N GLY A 228 7.63 -17.11 19.07
CA GLY A 228 7.10 -18.47 18.90
C GLY A 228 6.28 -18.72 17.64
N ILE A 229 6.08 -17.71 16.78
CA ILE A 229 5.28 -17.84 15.55
C ILE A 229 6.08 -17.38 14.32
N THR A 230 6.11 -18.16 13.26
CA THR A 230 6.80 -17.80 12.01
C THR A 230 5.97 -16.82 11.18
N VAL A 231 6.62 -16.11 10.24
CA VAL A 231 5.93 -15.24 9.28
C VAL A 231 4.90 -16.04 8.47
N ASP A 232 5.26 -17.25 8.06
CA ASP A 232 4.40 -18.16 7.30
C ASP A 232 3.14 -18.57 8.07
N GLU A 233 3.27 -18.80 9.37
CA GLU A 233 2.12 -19.11 10.24
C GLU A 233 1.22 -17.89 10.41
N ILE A 234 1.79 -16.68 10.58
CA ILE A 234 1.00 -15.44 10.63
C ILE A 234 0.21 -15.29 9.34
N VAL A 235 0.85 -15.44 8.16
CA VAL A 235 0.16 -15.39 6.86
C VAL A 235 -0.94 -16.45 6.76
N ARG A 236 -0.64 -17.68 7.14
CA ARG A 236 -1.63 -18.77 7.12
C ARG A 236 -2.86 -18.45 7.97
N HIS A 237 -2.66 -17.86 9.14
CA HIS A 237 -3.75 -17.42 10.01
C HIS A 237 -4.52 -16.23 9.42
N MET A 238 -3.84 -15.29 8.75
CA MET A 238 -4.46 -14.13 8.10
C MET A 238 -5.31 -14.52 6.90
N VAL A 239 -4.78 -15.37 6.01
CA VAL A 239 -5.38 -15.71 4.71
C VAL A 239 -6.21 -17.00 4.78
N GLY A 240 -5.89 -17.89 5.73
CA GLY A 240 -6.50 -19.22 5.83
C GLY A 240 -5.94 -20.26 4.86
N ARG A 241 -4.84 -19.96 4.15
CA ARG A 241 -4.17 -20.81 3.15
C ARG A 241 -2.66 -20.79 3.33
N ALA A 242 -1.95 -21.80 2.78
CA ALA A 242 -0.49 -21.86 2.84
C ALA A 242 0.18 -20.82 1.92
N LEU A 243 1.38 -20.34 2.28
CA LEU A 243 2.18 -19.37 1.51
C LEU A 243 2.52 -19.83 0.09
N THR A 244 2.67 -21.14 -0.13
CA THR A 244 2.90 -21.73 -1.47
C THR A 244 1.79 -21.42 -2.46
N GLU A 245 0.59 -21.04 -2.00
CA GLU A 245 -0.51 -20.55 -2.82
C GLU A 245 -0.51 -19.01 -3.01
N GLN A 246 0.43 -18.29 -2.37
CA GLN A 246 0.46 -16.83 -2.40
C GLN A 246 0.99 -16.28 -3.74
N TYR A 247 1.93 -16.98 -4.36
CA TYR A 247 2.48 -16.64 -5.67
C TYR A 247 2.16 -17.74 -6.68
N PRO A 248 0.95 -17.73 -7.27
CA PRO A 248 0.53 -18.72 -8.23
C PRO A 248 1.28 -18.50 -9.55
N LYS A 249 2.47 -19.08 -9.66
CA LYS A 249 3.31 -18.96 -10.85
C LYS A 249 3.46 -20.31 -11.52
N ASP A 250 2.69 -20.51 -12.59
CA ASP A 250 2.84 -21.63 -13.50
C ASP A 250 3.90 -21.32 -14.56
N ARG A 251 4.61 -22.34 -15.01
CA ARG A 251 5.59 -22.19 -16.08
C ARG A 251 4.85 -22.08 -17.41
N VAL A 252 4.93 -20.92 -18.05
CA VAL A 252 4.45 -20.70 -19.42
C VAL A 252 5.65 -20.68 -20.35
N GLU A 253 5.60 -21.39 -21.46
CA GLU A 253 6.67 -21.33 -22.46
C GLU A 253 6.69 -19.94 -23.12
N ALA A 254 7.85 -19.29 -23.08
CA ALA A 254 8.04 -18.00 -23.69
C ALA A 254 7.97 -18.10 -25.21
N GLY A 255 7.03 -17.36 -25.79
CA GLY A 255 6.82 -17.30 -27.24
C GLY A 255 7.76 -16.33 -27.95
N LYS A 256 7.31 -15.80 -29.09
CA LYS A 256 8.05 -14.78 -29.87
C LYS A 256 8.13 -13.46 -29.10
N GLU A 257 9.11 -12.62 -29.48
CA GLU A 257 9.23 -11.25 -28.98
C GLU A 257 7.96 -10.44 -29.33
N VAL A 258 7.32 -9.84 -28.32
CA VAL A 258 6.14 -8.98 -28.48
C VAL A 258 6.48 -7.50 -28.32
N LEU A 259 7.46 -7.18 -27.46
CA LEU A 259 7.93 -5.81 -27.25
C LEU A 259 9.46 -5.81 -27.18
N ARG A 260 10.08 -4.85 -27.83
CA ARG A 260 11.52 -4.56 -27.67
C ARG A 260 11.73 -3.05 -27.55
N VAL A 261 12.53 -2.68 -26.58
CA VAL A 261 12.94 -1.31 -26.30
C VAL A 261 14.43 -1.20 -26.48
N GLU A 262 14.89 -0.23 -27.26
CA GLU A 262 16.31 -0.01 -27.58
C GLU A 262 16.70 1.44 -27.31
N GLY A 263 17.70 1.64 -26.44
CA GLY A 263 18.33 2.94 -26.20
C GLY A 263 17.38 4.01 -25.65
N LEU A 264 16.31 3.60 -24.91
CA LEU A 264 15.30 4.53 -24.39
C LEU A 264 15.96 5.50 -23.41
N SER A 265 15.88 6.79 -23.71
CA SER A 265 16.49 7.83 -22.88
C SER A 265 15.61 9.06 -22.76
N LYS A 266 15.66 9.66 -21.56
CA LYS A 266 15.09 10.96 -21.24
C LYS A 266 15.96 11.65 -20.21
N ARG A 267 16.38 12.88 -20.49
CA ARG A 267 17.26 13.68 -19.63
C ARG A 267 16.67 13.81 -18.21
N GLY A 268 17.50 13.46 -17.22
CA GLY A 268 17.13 13.52 -15.81
C GLY A 268 16.16 12.42 -15.34
N VAL A 269 15.86 11.42 -16.18
CA VAL A 269 14.91 10.34 -15.89
C VAL A 269 15.55 8.98 -16.12
N CYS A 270 15.98 8.67 -17.33
CA CYS A 270 16.63 7.39 -17.67
C CYS A 270 17.63 7.55 -18.80
N THR A 271 18.55 6.61 -18.89
CA THR A 271 19.62 6.63 -19.89
C THR A 271 19.86 5.23 -20.44
N ASP A 272 19.75 5.09 -21.77
CA ASP A 272 20.11 3.89 -22.53
C ASP A 272 19.42 2.60 -22.05
N VAL A 273 18.11 2.68 -21.76
CA VAL A 273 17.33 1.53 -21.30
C VAL A 273 16.98 0.65 -22.49
N SER A 274 17.43 -0.61 -22.44
CA SER A 274 17.22 -1.60 -23.50
C SER A 274 16.82 -2.94 -22.90
N PHE A 275 15.73 -3.54 -23.41
CA PHE A 275 15.24 -4.88 -23.04
C PHE A 275 14.24 -5.40 -24.06
N SER A 276 13.97 -6.68 -24.00
CA SER A 276 12.91 -7.33 -24.77
C SER A 276 11.91 -8.04 -23.85
N LEU A 277 10.69 -8.23 -24.34
CA LEU A 277 9.61 -8.98 -23.69
C LEU A 277 9.04 -9.97 -24.69
N ARG A 278 8.80 -11.20 -24.24
CA ARG A 278 8.23 -12.27 -25.07
C ARG A 278 6.78 -12.51 -24.74
N ARG A 279 6.04 -13.10 -25.65
CA ARG A 279 4.67 -13.56 -25.41
C ARG A 279 4.69 -14.65 -24.31
N GLY A 280 3.76 -14.57 -23.36
CA GLY A 280 3.70 -15.50 -22.23
C GLY A 280 4.72 -15.23 -21.12
N GLU A 281 5.59 -14.22 -21.27
CA GLU A 281 6.61 -13.85 -20.29
C GLU A 281 6.10 -12.80 -19.31
N ILE A 282 6.48 -12.94 -18.04
CA ILE A 282 6.40 -11.87 -17.03
C ILE A 282 7.83 -11.38 -16.77
N LEU A 283 8.14 -10.17 -17.26
CA LEU A 283 9.39 -9.46 -16.98
C LEU A 283 9.22 -8.56 -15.77
N GLY A 284 9.92 -8.84 -14.68
CA GLY A 284 9.95 -8.03 -13.48
C GLY A 284 10.95 -6.88 -13.60
N LEU A 285 10.54 -5.65 -13.31
CA LEU A 285 11.43 -4.52 -13.13
C LEU A 285 11.66 -4.29 -11.64
N ALA A 286 12.79 -4.77 -11.12
CA ALA A 286 13.23 -4.58 -9.73
C ALA A 286 14.00 -3.28 -9.56
N GLY A 287 14.02 -2.73 -8.34
CA GLY A 287 14.80 -1.54 -8.00
C GLY A 287 14.23 -0.80 -6.79
N LEU A 288 14.98 0.12 -6.22
CA LEU A 288 14.50 0.93 -5.09
C LEU A 288 13.43 1.95 -5.53
N VAL A 289 12.68 2.47 -4.57
CA VAL A 289 11.76 3.59 -4.80
C VAL A 289 12.57 4.79 -5.33
N GLY A 290 12.15 5.37 -6.46
CA GLY A 290 12.88 6.44 -7.13
C GLY A 290 13.99 5.98 -8.10
N ALA A 291 14.15 4.68 -8.34
CA ALA A 291 15.14 4.16 -9.31
C ALA A 291 14.82 4.48 -10.79
N GLY A 292 13.59 4.97 -11.07
CA GLY A 292 13.17 5.33 -12.43
C GLY A 292 12.29 4.28 -13.13
N ARG A 293 11.81 3.27 -12.42
CA ARG A 293 11.01 2.15 -12.97
C ARG A 293 9.68 2.63 -13.59
N THR A 294 8.87 3.35 -12.81
CA THR A 294 7.60 3.95 -13.25
C THR A 294 7.82 4.88 -14.44
N GLU A 295 8.86 5.70 -14.39
CA GLU A 295 9.18 6.63 -15.47
C GLU A 295 9.52 5.89 -16.78
N ILE A 296 10.27 4.78 -16.70
CA ILE A 296 10.58 3.96 -17.88
C ILE A 296 9.29 3.44 -18.53
N VAL A 297 8.38 2.89 -17.77
CA VAL A 297 7.13 2.34 -18.32
C VAL A 297 6.18 3.44 -18.81
N GLU A 298 6.16 4.62 -18.19
CA GLU A 298 5.44 5.79 -18.67
C GLU A 298 5.97 6.31 -20.03
N LEU A 299 7.28 6.24 -20.26
CA LEU A 299 7.90 6.58 -21.55
C LEU A 299 7.53 5.56 -22.64
N ILE A 300 7.48 4.26 -22.30
CA ILE A 300 7.06 3.20 -23.22
C ILE A 300 5.58 3.38 -23.56
N TYR A 301 4.75 3.68 -22.58
CA TYR A 301 3.32 3.90 -22.75
C TYR A 301 2.96 5.25 -23.41
N GLY A 302 3.95 6.15 -23.55
CA GLY A 302 3.74 7.48 -24.17
C GLY A 302 3.02 8.48 -23.25
N ALA A 303 2.92 8.21 -21.95
CA ALA A 303 2.44 9.18 -20.95
C ALA A 303 3.42 10.34 -20.77
N LYS A 304 4.72 10.04 -20.93
CA LYS A 304 5.80 11.03 -21.01
C LYS A 304 6.51 10.90 -22.36
N ARG A 305 7.04 12.00 -22.91
CA ARG A 305 7.81 11.97 -24.15
C ARG A 305 9.26 11.56 -23.87
N ARG A 306 9.77 10.60 -24.65
CA ARG A 306 11.20 10.24 -24.67
C ARG A 306 12.01 11.23 -25.52
N ASP A 307 13.29 11.36 -25.23
CA ASP A 307 14.22 12.17 -26.01
C ASP A 307 14.83 11.33 -27.16
N SER A 308 15.18 10.07 -26.88
CA SER A 308 15.72 9.12 -27.86
C SER A 308 15.28 7.68 -27.56
N GLY A 309 15.68 6.76 -28.44
CA GLY A 309 15.37 5.33 -28.35
C GLY A 309 14.25 4.90 -29.28
N ARG A 310 14.21 3.57 -29.53
CA ARG A 310 13.23 2.92 -30.43
C ARG A 310 12.39 1.91 -29.65
N ILE A 311 11.16 1.77 -30.08
CA ILE A 311 10.21 0.76 -29.54
C ILE A 311 9.72 -0.08 -30.70
N PHE A 312 9.72 -1.40 -30.52
CA PHE A 312 9.24 -2.36 -31.49
C PHE A 312 8.11 -3.17 -30.87
N VAL A 313 7.03 -3.35 -31.61
CA VAL A 313 5.90 -4.21 -31.25
C VAL A 313 5.74 -5.25 -32.34
N ASP A 314 5.75 -6.55 -31.98
CA ASP A 314 5.77 -7.67 -32.92
C ASP A 314 6.82 -7.52 -34.04
N GLY A 315 8.04 -7.11 -33.67
CA GLY A 315 9.18 -6.93 -34.57
C GLY A 315 9.13 -5.68 -35.45
N ARG A 316 8.07 -4.86 -35.38
CA ARG A 316 7.93 -3.63 -36.16
C ARG A 316 8.22 -2.41 -35.31
N GLU A 317 9.06 -1.50 -35.80
CA GLU A 317 9.28 -0.22 -35.13
C GLU A 317 7.99 0.60 -35.10
N VAL A 318 7.63 1.08 -33.91
CA VAL A 318 6.42 1.87 -33.69
C VAL A 318 6.76 3.23 -33.09
N ARG A 319 6.01 4.25 -33.51
CA ARG A 319 6.17 5.59 -32.98
C ARG A 319 5.05 5.86 -31.96
N ILE A 320 5.41 5.84 -30.68
CA ILE A 320 4.49 6.14 -29.58
C ILE A 320 4.79 7.55 -29.07
N ARG A 321 3.84 8.47 -29.26
CA ARG A 321 3.92 9.88 -28.84
C ARG A 321 2.88 10.23 -27.79
N SER A 322 1.88 9.38 -27.61
CA SER A 322 0.78 9.54 -26.69
C SER A 322 0.30 8.17 -26.15
N THR A 323 -0.43 8.19 -25.05
CA THR A 323 -1.07 6.98 -24.48
C THR A 323 -2.05 6.34 -25.48
N ARG A 324 -2.71 7.15 -26.32
CA ARG A 324 -3.60 6.66 -27.38
C ARG A 324 -2.84 5.81 -28.41
N ASP A 325 -1.63 6.23 -28.80
CA ASP A 325 -0.79 5.44 -29.73
C ASP A 325 -0.44 4.08 -29.11
N ALA A 326 -0.05 4.05 -27.83
CA ALA A 326 0.27 2.81 -27.11
C ALA A 326 -0.93 1.86 -27.09
N VAL A 327 -2.11 2.39 -26.72
CA VAL A 327 -3.35 1.61 -26.66
C VAL A 327 -3.74 1.03 -28.04
N HIS A 328 -3.58 1.79 -29.13
CA HIS A 328 -3.81 1.30 -30.48
C HIS A 328 -2.78 0.25 -30.94
N ARG A 329 -1.62 0.18 -30.30
CA ARG A 329 -0.59 -0.84 -30.51
C ARG A 329 -0.71 -2.03 -29.56
N GLY A 330 -1.83 -2.15 -28.83
CA GLY A 330 -2.07 -3.26 -27.92
C GLY A 330 -1.27 -3.21 -26.63
N ILE A 331 -0.79 -2.02 -26.20
CA ILE A 331 -0.09 -1.83 -24.92
C ILE A 331 -1.05 -1.24 -23.92
N ALA A 332 -1.22 -1.89 -22.76
CA ALA A 332 -2.00 -1.43 -21.62
C ALA A 332 -1.12 -1.03 -20.44
N LEU A 333 -1.52 -0.03 -19.67
CA LEU A 333 -0.87 0.36 -18.42
C LEU A 333 -1.88 0.33 -17.27
N ILE A 334 -1.59 -0.46 -16.26
CA ILE A 334 -2.25 -0.49 -14.96
C ILE A 334 -1.39 0.36 -14.01
N PRO A 335 -1.78 1.61 -13.71
CA PRO A 335 -0.93 2.56 -13.02
C PRO A 335 -0.91 2.32 -11.50
N GLU A 336 0.15 2.81 -10.83
CA GLU A 336 0.30 2.78 -9.38
C GLU A 336 -0.84 3.53 -8.67
N GLU A 337 -1.13 4.78 -9.08
CA GLU A 337 -2.19 5.60 -8.49
C GLU A 337 -3.55 5.39 -9.17
N ARG A 338 -4.19 4.23 -8.90
CA ARG A 338 -5.47 3.87 -9.52
C ARG A 338 -6.56 4.95 -9.43
N LYS A 339 -6.63 5.68 -8.29
CA LYS A 339 -7.66 6.72 -8.07
C LYS A 339 -7.45 7.97 -8.93
N LYS A 340 -6.21 8.31 -9.27
CA LYS A 340 -5.88 9.51 -10.04
C LYS A 340 -5.71 9.21 -11.54
N GLN A 341 -5.13 8.04 -11.87
CA GLN A 341 -4.69 7.71 -13.23
C GLN A 341 -5.49 6.57 -13.86
N GLY A 342 -6.00 5.63 -13.04
CA GLY A 342 -6.66 4.42 -13.53
C GLY A 342 -8.17 4.56 -13.70
N LEU A 343 -8.82 5.39 -12.87
CA LEU A 343 -10.28 5.44 -12.74
C LEU A 343 -10.81 6.88 -12.76
N VAL A 344 -12.03 7.02 -13.26
CA VAL A 344 -12.85 8.21 -13.08
C VAL A 344 -13.84 7.92 -11.95
N LEU A 345 -13.53 8.34 -10.73
CA LEU A 345 -14.26 7.95 -9.50
C LEU A 345 -15.74 8.34 -9.49
N GLY A 346 -16.11 9.39 -10.24
CA GLY A 346 -17.49 9.87 -10.40
C GLY A 346 -18.31 9.09 -11.43
N LEU A 347 -17.71 8.18 -12.19
CA LEU A 347 -18.39 7.34 -13.17
C LEU A 347 -18.70 5.95 -12.60
N SER A 348 -19.63 5.26 -13.27
CA SER A 348 -20.02 3.89 -12.93
C SER A 348 -18.91 2.88 -13.29
N VAL A 349 -19.06 1.63 -12.81
CA VAL A 349 -18.22 0.50 -13.22
C VAL A 349 -18.33 0.31 -14.74
N LEU A 350 -19.56 0.34 -15.29
CA LEU A 350 -19.81 0.22 -16.72
C LEU A 350 -19.02 1.27 -17.50
N ASP A 351 -19.17 2.54 -17.14
CA ASP A 351 -18.55 3.64 -17.89
C ASP A 351 -17.03 3.58 -17.81
N ASN A 352 -16.47 3.29 -16.61
CA ASN A 352 -15.01 3.18 -16.44
C ASN A 352 -14.40 2.09 -17.32
N VAL A 353 -15.03 0.91 -17.39
CA VAL A 353 -14.53 -0.21 -18.20
C VAL A 353 -14.73 0.09 -19.69
N ALA A 354 -15.88 0.65 -20.06
CA ALA A 354 -16.21 0.99 -21.44
C ALA A 354 -15.24 1.99 -22.08
N LEU A 355 -14.67 2.94 -21.31
CA LEU A 355 -13.72 3.95 -21.81
C LEU A 355 -12.62 3.35 -22.72
N ALA A 356 -12.17 2.14 -22.44
CA ALA A 356 -11.08 1.50 -23.19
C ALA A 356 -11.50 0.93 -24.55
N ILE A 357 -12.80 0.78 -24.81
CA ILE A 357 -13.34 0.12 -26.03
C ILE A 357 -14.32 1.00 -26.80
N LEU A 358 -14.55 2.24 -26.40
CA LEU A 358 -15.51 3.12 -27.08
C LEU A 358 -15.14 3.34 -28.55
N ASP A 359 -13.85 3.45 -28.86
CA ASP A 359 -13.34 3.59 -30.22
C ASP A 359 -13.66 2.36 -31.12
N LEU A 360 -13.66 1.16 -30.54
CA LEU A 360 -13.95 -0.10 -31.23
C LEU A 360 -15.45 -0.35 -31.42
N HIS A 361 -16.28 0.19 -30.52
CA HIS A 361 -17.72 -0.06 -30.48
C HIS A 361 -18.57 1.19 -30.75
N SER A 362 -18.01 2.14 -31.49
CA SER A 362 -18.73 3.34 -31.98
C SER A 362 -18.77 3.35 -33.48
N THR A 363 -19.94 3.73 -34.06
CA THR A 363 -20.13 3.90 -35.50
C THR A 363 -20.75 5.27 -35.74
N ALA A 364 -20.13 6.09 -36.57
CA ALA A 364 -20.57 7.47 -36.87
C ALA A 364 -20.83 8.32 -35.60
N GLY A 365 -20.02 8.13 -34.53
CA GLY A 365 -20.18 8.84 -33.25
C GLY A 365 -21.21 8.24 -32.28
N PHE A 366 -21.94 7.21 -32.68
CA PHE A 366 -22.93 6.54 -31.83
C PHE A 366 -22.35 5.27 -31.22
N ILE A 367 -22.46 5.15 -29.86
CA ILE A 367 -21.99 3.99 -29.09
C ILE A 367 -23.02 2.86 -29.20
N ARG A 368 -22.56 1.65 -29.50
CA ARG A 368 -23.36 0.41 -29.50
C ARG A 368 -23.57 -0.08 -28.05
N ARG A 369 -24.40 0.65 -27.30
CA ARG A 369 -24.55 0.47 -25.84
C ARG A 369 -24.84 -0.96 -25.40
N ARG A 370 -25.72 -1.70 -26.09
CA ARG A 370 -26.06 -3.09 -25.73
C ARG A 370 -24.84 -4.00 -25.81
N GLU A 371 -24.05 -3.88 -26.87
CA GLU A 371 -22.84 -4.66 -27.09
C GLU A 371 -21.77 -4.33 -26.01
N VAL A 372 -21.51 -3.04 -25.77
CA VAL A 372 -20.58 -2.57 -24.74
C VAL A 372 -20.99 -3.08 -23.35
N THR A 373 -22.30 -3.00 -23.01
CA THR A 373 -22.78 -3.46 -21.71
C THR A 373 -22.58 -4.97 -21.53
N ALA A 374 -22.82 -5.76 -22.57
CA ALA A 374 -22.63 -7.21 -22.52
C ALA A 374 -21.15 -7.58 -22.33
N LEU A 375 -20.23 -6.94 -23.07
CA LEU A 375 -18.79 -7.14 -22.96
C LEU A 375 -18.27 -6.74 -21.56
N VAL A 376 -18.72 -5.60 -21.05
CA VAL A 376 -18.35 -5.16 -19.70
C VAL A 376 -18.87 -6.12 -18.63
N ALA A 377 -20.11 -6.60 -18.75
CA ALA A 377 -20.66 -7.59 -17.83
C ALA A 377 -19.84 -8.89 -17.84
N GLN A 378 -19.49 -9.38 -19.04
CA GLN A 378 -18.68 -10.58 -19.18
C GLN A 378 -17.31 -10.43 -18.49
N VAL A 379 -16.58 -9.33 -18.78
CA VAL A 379 -15.23 -9.14 -18.25
C VAL A 379 -15.23 -8.87 -16.74
N THR A 380 -16.19 -8.10 -16.22
CA THR A 380 -16.31 -7.85 -14.79
C THR A 380 -16.62 -9.12 -13.99
N ASN A 381 -17.39 -10.04 -14.57
CA ASN A 381 -17.61 -11.38 -14.01
C ASN A 381 -16.34 -12.24 -14.04
N THR A 382 -15.58 -12.24 -15.14
CA THR A 382 -14.30 -12.96 -15.26
C THR A 382 -13.30 -12.49 -14.21
N VAL A 383 -13.17 -11.17 -14.05
CA VAL A 383 -12.27 -10.53 -13.05
C VAL A 383 -12.85 -10.60 -11.63
N ARG A 384 -14.09 -11.06 -11.48
CA ARG A 384 -14.80 -11.18 -10.18
C ARG A 384 -14.88 -9.84 -9.43
N VAL A 385 -15.31 -8.79 -10.12
CA VAL A 385 -15.58 -7.48 -9.50
C VAL A 385 -16.80 -7.60 -8.59
N LYS A 386 -16.62 -7.42 -7.28
CA LYS A 386 -17.74 -7.41 -6.33
C LYS A 386 -18.43 -6.04 -6.35
N THR A 387 -19.55 -5.96 -7.02
CA THR A 387 -20.40 -4.76 -7.15
C THR A 387 -21.89 -5.12 -7.14
N PRO A 388 -22.76 -4.30 -6.52
CA PRO A 388 -24.21 -4.54 -6.57
C PRO A 388 -24.79 -4.47 -7.99
N SER A 389 -24.21 -3.62 -8.85
CA SER A 389 -24.60 -3.46 -10.23
C SER A 389 -23.48 -2.80 -11.03
N LEU A 390 -23.52 -2.88 -12.36
CA LEU A 390 -22.61 -2.14 -13.25
C LEU A 390 -22.80 -0.63 -13.18
N GLY A 391 -23.97 -0.15 -12.74
CA GLY A 391 -24.27 1.27 -12.52
C GLY A 391 -23.66 1.85 -11.24
N GLN A 392 -23.09 1.01 -10.34
CA GLN A 392 -22.46 1.47 -9.10
C GLN A 392 -21.28 2.40 -9.39
N LEU A 393 -21.23 3.55 -8.68
CA LEU A 393 -20.10 4.47 -8.77
C LEU A 393 -18.83 3.85 -8.19
N VAL A 394 -17.72 3.95 -8.91
CA VAL A 394 -16.46 3.31 -8.55
C VAL A 394 -15.89 3.83 -7.24
N ARG A 395 -16.15 5.09 -6.88
CA ARG A 395 -15.73 5.67 -5.58
C ARG A 395 -16.27 4.91 -4.36
N ASN A 396 -17.40 4.20 -4.51
CA ASN A 396 -18.05 3.46 -3.43
C ASN A 396 -17.54 2.01 -3.29
N LEU A 397 -16.62 1.57 -4.16
CA LEU A 397 -16.03 0.24 -4.11
C LEU A 397 -14.81 0.21 -3.18
N SER A 398 -14.53 -0.97 -2.59
CA SER A 398 -13.27 -1.22 -1.88
C SER A 398 -12.05 -1.09 -2.80
N GLY A 399 -10.86 -0.85 -2.22
CA GLY A 399 -9.63 -0.71 -3.00
C GLY A 399 -9.33 -1.88 -3.93
N GLY A 400 -9.51 -3.13 -3.46
CA GLY A 400 -9.35 -4.32 -4.29
C GLY A 400 -10.33 -4.38 -5.45
N ASN A 401 -11.61 -3.99 -5.25
CA ASN A 401 -12.59 -3.95 -6.34
C ASN A 401 -12.32 -2.80 -7.31
N GLN A 402 -11.84 -1.63 -6.85
CA GLN A 402 -11.36 -0.56 -7.71
C GLN A 402 -10.22 -1.04 -8.63
N GLN A 403 -9.25 -1.81 -8.08
CA GLN A 403 -8.17 -2.40 -8.87
C GLN A 403 -8.69 -3.37 -9.93
N LYS A 404 -9.67 -4.20 -9.56
CA LYS A 404 -10.34 -5.10 -10.50
C LYS A 404 -11.09 -4.38 -11.62
N VAL A 405 -11.66 -3.19 -11.35
CA VAL A 405 -12.26 -2.35 -12.41
C VAL A 405 -11.18 -1.82 -13.36
N VAL A 406 -10.01 -1.39 -12.86
CA VAL A 406 -8.87 -0.99 -13.72
C VAL A 406 -8.43 -2.16 -14.59
N LEU A 407 -8.31 -3.36 -14.03
CA LEU A 407 -7.97 -4.57 -14.78
C LEU A 407 -9.03 -4.88 -15.85
N SER A 408 -10.32 -4.85 -15.49
CA SER A 408 -11.43 -5.10 -16.40
C SER A 408 -11.41 -4.17 -17.62
N LYS A 409 -11.00 -2.90 -17.43
CA LYS A 409 -10.82 -1.90 -18.48
C LYS A 409 -9.85 -2.37 -19.58
N TRP A 410 -8.77 -3.02 -19.20
CA TRP A 410 -7.77 -3.49 -20.16
C TRP A 410 -8.02 -4.91 -20.66
N PHE A 411 -8.62 -5.76 -19.84
CA PHE A 411 -9.05 -7.10 -20.25
C PHE A 411 -10.10 -7.05 -21.36
N VAL A 412 -11.07 -6.13 -21.29
CA VAL A 412 -12.10 -5.98 -22.33
C VAL A 412 -11.51 -5.55 -23.68
N ARG A 413 -10.36 -4.83 -23.65
CA ARG A 413 -9.67 -4.39 -24.88
C ARG A 413 -8.78 -5.48 -25.48
N ASN A 414 -8.39 -6.51 -24.71
CA ASN A 414 -7.55 -7.62 -25.16
C ASN A 414 -6.20 -7.15 -25.76
N CYS A 415 -5.33 -6.59 -24.91
CA CYS A 415 -4.02 -6.09 -25.30
C CYS A 415 -2.98 -7.23 -25.40
N ASP A 416 -1.91 -7.01 -26.19
CA ASP A 416 -0.78 -7.94 -26.33
C ASP A 416 0.29 -7.74 -25.26
N VAL A 417 0.44 -6.52 -24.74
CA VAL A 417 1.39 -6.15 -23.70
C VAL A 417 0.65 -5.47 -22.55
N TYR A 418 0.87 -5.97 -21.34
CA TYR A 418 0.33 -5.38 -20.11
C TYR A 418 1.46 -4.91 -19.21
N ILE A 419 1.42 -3.65 -18.83
CA ILE A 419 2.33 -3.06 -17.87
C ILE A 419 1.58 -2.90 -16.54
N PHE A 420 2.06 -3.57 -15.49
CA PHE A 420 1.55 -3.49 -14.14
C PHE A 420 2.52 -2.68 -13.30
N ASP A 421 2.14 -1.46 -12.95
CA ASP A 421 2.96 -0.59 -12.10
C ASP A 421 2.45 -0.63 -10.66
N GLU A 422 3.23 -1.24 -9.75
CA GLU A 422 2.90 -1.47 -8.35
C GLU A 422 1.48 -2.08 -8.17
N PRO A 423 1.14 -3.19 -8.85
CA PRO A 423 -0.24 -3.68 -8.98
C PRO A 423 -0.89 -4.06 -7.66
N THR A 424 -0.09 -4.34 -6.65
CA THR A 424 -0.52 -4.85 -5.35
C THR A 424 -0.35 -3.84 -4.21
N ARG A 425 0.05 -2.61 -4.53
CA ARG A 425 0.23 -1.56 -3.54
C ARG A 425 -1.10 -1.14 -2.91
N GLY A 426 -1.17 -1.19 -1.57
CA GLY A 426 -2.35 -0.78 -0.80
C GLY A 426 -3.57 -1.67 -0.99
N ILE A 427 -3.35 -2.95 -1.30
CA ILE A 427 -4.38 -3.98 -1.30
C ILE A 427 -4.02 -5.11 -0.31
N ASP A 428 -5.03 -5.86 0.13
CA ASP A 428 -4.86 -6.97 1.06
C ASP A 428 -4.21 -8.19 0.39
N VAL A 429 -3.69 -9.12 1.22
CA VAL A 429 -2.96 -10.30 0.75
C VAL A 429 -3.83 -11.19 -0.14
N GLY A 430 -5.12 -11.35 0.20
CA GLY A 430 -6.05 -12.15 -0.62
C GLY A 430 -6.27 -11.54 -2.00
N ALA A 431 -6.45 -10.21 -2.07
CA ALA A 431 -6.60 -9.50 -3.34
C ALA A 431 -5.29 -9.53 -4.16
N LYS A 432 -4.10 -9.54 -3.51
CA LYS A 432 -2.82 -9.73 -4.21
C LYS A 432 -2.79 -11.04 -4.98
N VAL A 433 -3.13 -12.15 -4.33
CA VAL A 433 -3.18 -13.49 -4.96
C VAL A 433 -4.10 -13.51 -6.17
N GLU A 434 -5.27 -12.86 -6.09
CA GLU A 434 -6.19 -12.75 -7.22
C GLU A 434 -5.57 -12.00 -8.40
N ILE A 435 -4.82 -10.90 -8.15
CA ILE A 435 -4.12 -10.16 -9.20
C ILE A 435 -3.02 -11.01 -9.84
N TYR A 436 -2.24 -11.74 -9.04
CA TYR A 436 -1.21 -12.64 -9.58
C TYR A 436 -1.81 -13.73 -10.46
N ARG A 437 -2.95 -14.32 -10.07
CA ARG A 437 -3.68 -15.27 -10.92
C ARG A 437 -4.13 -14.65 -12.24
N LEU A 438 -4.64 -13.43 -12.19
CA LEU A 438 -5.03 -12.71 -13.41
C LEU A 438 -3.84 -12.41 -14.32
N MET A 439 -2.68 -12.02 -13.76
CA MET A 439 -1.43 -11.87 -14.53
C MET A 439 -1.01 -13.20 -15.17
N GLN A 440 -1.06 -14.28 -14.40
CA GLN A 440 -0.73 -15.63 -14.91
C GLN A 440 -1.68 -16.08 -16.03
N GLU A 441 -2.99 -15.82 -15.88
CA GLU A 441 -3.97 -16.10 -16.92
C GLU A 441 -3.73 -15.30 -18.21
N LEU A 442 -3.31 -14.03 -18.11
CA LEU A 442 -2.92 -13.22 -19.26
C LEU A 442 -1.69 -13.78 -19.96
N ALA A 443 -0.65 -14.14 -19.19
CA ALA A 443 0.57 -14.74 -19.71
C ALA A 443 0.25 -16.08 -20.41
N ALA A 444 -0.58 -16.93 -19.82
CA ALA A 444 -1.02 -18.19 -20.39
C ALA A 444 -1.80 -18.01 -21.71
N ARG A 445 -2.49 -16.87 -21.89
CA ARG A 445 -3.16 -16.48 -23.16
C ARG A 445 -2.19 -15.89 -24.20
N GLY A 446 -0.89 -15.80 -23.88
CA GLY A 446 0.15 -15.30 -24.78
C GLY A 446 0.40 -13.79 -24.68
N ALA A 447 -0.14 -13.08 -23.70
CA ALA A 447 0.24 -11.69 -23.46
C ALA A 447 1.64 -11.60 -22.84
N GLY A 448 2.43 -10.57 -23.23
CA GLY A 448 3.65 -10.21 -22.52
C GLY A 448 3.34 -9.27 -21.36
N ILE A 449 3.96 -9.50 -20.20
CA ILE A 449 3.71 -8.71 -19.00
C ILE A 449 4.99 -8.04 -18.51
N ILE A 450 4.95 -6.74 -18.29
CA ILE A 450 5.95 -6.01 -17.50
C ILE A 450 5.37 -5.76 -16.12
N MET A 451 6.03 -6.25 -15.09
CA MET A 451 5.65 -6.07 -13.70
C MET A 451 6.67 -5.19 -12.99
N VAL A 452 6.25 -3.99 -12.58
CA VAL A 452 7.03 -3.09 -11.74
C VAL A 452 6.58 -3.28 -10.29
N SER A 453 7.49 -3.63 -9.40
CA SER A 453 7.17 -3.70 -7.96
C SER A 453 8.36 -3.29 -7.11
N SER A 454 8.06 -2.60 -6.00
CA SER A 454 9.02 -2.27 -4.94
C SER A 454 9.21 -3.44 -3.95
N ASP A 455 8.33 -4.43 -4.00
CA ASP A 455 8.42 -5.66 -3.21
C ASP A 455 9.29 -6.68 -3.97
N LEU A 456 10.55 -6.83 -3.52
CA LEU A 456 11.49 -7.74 -4.16
C LEU A 456 10.99 -9.19 -4.16
N ILE A 457 10.35 -9.63 -3.07
CA ILE A 457 9.82 -10.99 -2.94
C ILE A 457 8.75 -11.24 -4.02
N GLU A 458 7.91 -10.24 -4.27
CA GLU A 458 6.89 -10.28 -5.33
C GLU A 458 7.54 -10.44 -6.71
N VAL A 459 8.55 -9.61 -7.03
CA VAL A 459 9.28 -9.69 -8.30
C VAL A 459 9.95 -11.03 -8.47
N MET A 460 10.67 -11.52 -7.45
CA MET A 460 11.39 -12.80 -7.48
C MET A 460 10.47 -13.99 -7.73
N ASN A 461 9.27 -13.98 -7.13
CA ASN A 461 8.35 -15.13 -7.22
C ASN A 461 7.46 -15.11 -8.47
N MET A 462 7.09 -13.91 -8.97
CA MET A 462 6.14 -13.80 -10.08
C MET A 462 6.80 -13.69 -11.46
N SER A 463 8.09 -13.28 -11.53
CA SER A 463 8.75 -13.02 -12.82
C SER A 463 9.42 -14.24 -13.41
N ASP A 464 9.45 -14.33 -14.75
CA ASP A 464 10.24 -15.31 -15.49
C ASP A 464 11.66 -14.81 -15.71
N ARG A 465 11.80 -13.48 -15.82
CA ARG A 465 13.07 -12.77 -15.91
C ARG A 465 12.96 -11.45 -15.17
N ILE A 466 14.07 -11.02 -14.57
CA ILE A 466 14.14 -9.79 -13.78
C ILE A 466 15.16 -8.85 -14.43
N ALA A 467 14.77 -7.59 -14.65
CA ALA A 467 15.67 -6.51 -15.01
C ALA A 467 15.78 -5.55 -13.81
N VAL A 468 16.99 -5.33 -13.33
CA VAL A 468 17.24 -4.47 -12.17
C VAL A 468 17.52 -3.05 -12.65
N VAL A 469 16.75 -2.10 -12.12
CA VAL A 469 16.84 -0.68 -12.43
C VAL A 469 17.54 0.07 -11.31
N TRP A 470 18.58 0.83 -11.65
CA TRP A 470 19.29 1.72 -10.75
C TRP A 470 19.59 3.04 -11.48
N ASN A 471 19.23 4.16 -10.87
CA ASN A 471 19.41 5.52 -11.43
C ASN A 471 18.98 5.64 -12.90
N GLY A 472 17.80 5.09 -13.24
CA GLY A 472 17.24 5.16 -14.59
C GLY A 472 17.98 4.31 -15.63
N ARG A 473 18.77 3.31 -15.23
CA ARG A 473 19.47 2.36 -16.11
C ARG A 473 19.15 0.93 -15.74
N ILE A 474 19.12 0.03 -16.70
CA ILE A 474 19.13 -1.41 -16.42
C ILE A 474 20.58 -1.84 -16.16
N VAL A 475 20.86 -2.28 -14.94
CA VAL A 475 22.20 -2.63 -14.46
C VAL A 475 22.42 -4.13 -14.33
N GLY A 476 21.38 -4.94 -14.49
CA GLY A 476 21.46 -6.39 -14.50
C GLY A 476 20.16 -7.00 -15.02
N GLN A 477 20.27 -8.17 -15.67
CA GLN A 477 19.13 -8.98 -16.08
C GLN A 477 19.41 -10.43 -15.68
N PHE A 478 18.43 -11.08 -15.05
CA PHE A 478 18.56 -12.43 -14.51
C PHE A 478 17.35 -13.26 -14.93
N ALA A 479 17.57 -14.50 -15.32
CA ALA A 479 16.50 -15.48 -15.45
C ALA A 479 15.99 -15.90 -14.05
N ARG A 480 14.79 -16.47 -13.99
CA ARG A 480 14.22 -16.97 -12.74
C ARG A 480 15.14 -18.00 -12.09
N GLY A 481 15.48 -17.79 -10.82
CA GLY A 481 16.37 -18.65 -10.05
C GLY A 481 17.87 -18.49 -10.35
N GLU A 482 18.26 -17.58 -11.24
CA GLU A 482 19.66 -17.29 -11.58
C GLU A 482 20.33 -16.40 -10.52
N ALA A 483 19.58 -15.50 -9.89
CA ALA A 483 20.07 -14.60 -8.86
C ALA A 483 19.36 -14.79 -7.53
N THR A 484 20.09 -14.57 -6.42
CA THR A 484 19.51 -14.49 -5.06
C THR A 484 18.94 -13.11 -4.78
N ASP A 485 18.10 -13.01 -3.73
CA ASP A 485 17.53 -11.74 -3.27
C ASP A 485 18.62 -10.72 -2.95
N GLU A 486 19.74 -11.17 -2.30
CA GLU A 486 20.86 -10.31 -1.97
C GLU A 486 21.59 -9.81 -3.23
N GLN A 487 21.72 -10.65 -4.25
CA GLN A 487 22.35 -10.24 -5.53
C GLN A 487 21.50 -9.18 -6.22
N VAL A 488 20.18 -9.40 -6.38
CA VAL A 488 19.28 -8.42 -6.98
C VAL A 488 19.28 -7.11 -6.19
N MET A 489 19.27 -7.20 -4.85
CA MET A 489 19.35 -6.02 -3.98
C MET A 489 20.69 -5.29 -4.11
N SER A 490 21.81 -6.00 -4.23
CA SER A 490 23.14 -5.40 -4.46
C SER A 490 23.17 -4.57 -5.75
N TYR A 491 22.58 -5.08 -6.83
CA TYR A 491 22.44 -4.34 -8.09
C TYR A 491 21.51 -3.13 -7.93
N ALA A 492 20.39 -3.28 -7.23
CA ALA A 492 19.43 -2.20 -6.97
C ALA A 492 20.01 -1.07 -6.10
N LEU A 493 21.03 -1.36 -5.29
CA LEU A 493 21.79 -0.40 -4.48
C LEU A 493 22.99 0.22 -5.22
N GLY A 494 23.33 -0.24 -6.42
CA GLY A 494 24.49 0.21 -7.18
C GLY A 494 25.83 -0.34 -6.68
N LEU A 495 25.82 -1.36 -5.80
CA LEU A 495 27.05 -1.94 -5.23
C LEU A 495 27.81 -2.85 -6.20
N HIS A 496 27.22 -3.16 -7.35
CA HIS A 496 27.86 -3.94 -8.43
C HIS A 496 29.04 -3.20 -9.09
N GLU A 497 29.01 -1.86 -9.13
CA GLU A 497 30.11 -1.05 -9.67
C GLU A 497 31.39 -1.12 -8.82
N GLN A 498 31.25 -1.33 -7.49
CA GLN A 498 32.40 -1.43 -6.58
C GLN A 498 33.14 -2.78 -6.65
N ARG A 499 32.57 -3.81 -7.28
CA ARG A 499 33.21 -5.13 -7.48
C ARG A 499 33.87 -5.29 -8.85
N ALA A 500 33.66 -4.33 -9.75
CA ALA A 500 34.25 -4.32 -11.10
C ALA A 500 35.46 -3.36 -11.22
N SER A 501 35.75 -2.62 -10.15
CA SER A 501 36.97 -1.78 -9.98
C SER A 501 37.91 -2.46 -8.97
#